data_fef11e9ff68f875ef663177c4b4ddace
#
_entry.id   fef11e9ff68f875ef663177c4b4ddace
#
_cell.length_a   1.000
_cell.length_b   1.000
_cell.length_c   1.000
_cell.angle_alpha   90.00
_cell.angle_beta   90.00
_cell.angle_gamma   90.00
#
_symmetry.space_group_name_H-M   'P 1'
#
loop_
_entity.id
_entity.type
_entity.pdbx_description
1 polymer ?
#
loop_
_entity_poly.entity_id
_entity_poly.type
_entity_poly.pdbx_seq_one_letter_code
_entity_poly.pdbx_strand_id
1 'polypeptide(L)'
;MAMESGITVNFSSNEINIRIKTLKDLRSPRFVHIFINEKERHLLIRRCEERDNDAFPIDYAAVEIDKKCRFKAKPLVIYLANVIGLPYPSQTLRFCGNLLEDGDTVLIDLDDHQFLPYPDRSILGVRHG
;
A
#
# COMPACT_ATOMS: atom_id res chain seq x y z
N MET A 1 -16.23 3.31 -12.99
CA MET A 1 -15.72 2.62 -11.79
C MET A 1 -14.95 3.58 -10.92
N ALA A 2 -15.26 3.61 -9.65
CA ALA A 2 -14.58 4.49 -8.72
C ALA A 2 -13.19 3.96 -8.38
N MET A 3 -12.21 4.85 -8.36
CA MET A 3 -10.88 4.53 -7.86
C MET A 3 -10.87 4.67 -6.36
N GLU A 4 -10.12 3.83 -5.69
CA GLU A 4 -10.03 3.84 -4.24
C GLU A 4 -8.62 4.14 -3.77
N SER A 5 -8.50 4.87 -2.67
CA SER A 5 -7.24 5.02 -1.97
C SER A 5 -6.82 3.71 -1.34
N GLY A 6 -5.55 3.53 -1.16
CA GLY A 6 -5.03 2.37 -0.48
C GLY A 6 -3.70 1.92 -1.04
N ILE A 7 -3.32 0.72 -0.63
CA ILE A 7 -2.06 0.12 -1.05
C ILE A 7 -2.27 -1.34 -1.41
N THR A 8 -1.32 -1.86 -2.16
CA THR A 8 -1.19 -3.29 -2.40
C THR A 8 0.18 -3.69 -1.91
N VAL A 9 0.27 -4.75 -1.14
CA VAL A 9 1.53 -5.24 -0.59
C VAL A 9 1.82 -6.62 -1.17
N ASN A 10 2.95 -6.74 -1.84
CA ASN A 10 3.42 -8.02 -2.33
C ASN A 10 4.50 -8.54 -1.36
N PHE A 11 4.11 -9.51 -0.55
CA PHE A 11 4.98 -10.01 0.51
C PHE A 11 6.13 -10.87 -0.03
N SER A 12 5.97 -11.47 -1.20
CA SER A 12 7.05 -12.28 -1.78
C SER A 12 8.18 -11.43 -2.33
N SER A 13 7.87 -10.24 -2.85
CA SER A 13 8.88 -9.34 -3.40
C SER A 13 9.23 -8.19 -2.46
N ASN A 14 8.58 -8.11 -1.30
CA ASN A 14 8.76 -7.02 -0.33
C ASN A 14 8.47 -5.66 -0.93
N GLU A 15 7.44 -5.60 -1.76
CA GLU A 15 7.04 -4.36 -2.44
C GLU A 15 5.74 -3.80 -1.89
N ILE A 16 5.70 -2.48 -1.81
CA ILE A 16 4.49 -1.73 -1.53
C ILE A 16 4.16 -0.91 -2.75
N ASN A 17 2.91 -0.99 -3.18
CA ASN A 17 2.41 -0.19 -4.28
C ASN A 17 1.33 0.75 -3.73
N ILE A 18 1.62 2.05 -3.70
CA ILE A 18 0.64 3.06 -3.29
C ILE A 18 -0.19 3.41 -4.51
N ARG A 19 -1.51 3.30 -4.39
CA ARG A 19 -2.38 3.60 -5.52
C ARG A 19 -2.35 5.08 -5.84
N ILE A 20 -2.50 5.37 -7.13
CA ILE A 20 -2.48 6.75 -7.62
C ILE A 20 -3.54 7.60 -6.91
N LYS A 21 -4.73 7.03 -6.67
CA LYS A 21 -5.80 7.74 -5.95
C LYS A 21 -5.35 8.22 -4.57
N THR A 22 -4.54 7.41 -3.87
CA THR A 22 -3.98 7.79 -2.58
C THR A 22 -3.11 9.04 -2.71
N LEU A 23 -2.25 9.06 -3.73
CA LEU A 23 -1.39 10.22 -3.96
C LEU A 23 -2.21 11.46 -4.31
N LYS A 24 -3.27 11.29 -5.09
CA LYS A 24 -4.15 12.39 -5.43
C LYS A 24 -4.90 12.91 -4.22
N ASP A 25 -5.39 12.01 -3.37
CA ASP A 25 -6.08 12.40 -2.15
C ASP A 25 -5.15 13.18 -1.23
N LEU A 26 -3.86 12.82 -1.21
CA LEU A 26 -2.86 13.52 -0.42
C LEU A 26 -2.27 14.72 -1.15
N ARG A 27 -2.83 15.10 -2.28
CA ARG A 27 -2.45 16.28 -3.06
C ARG A 27 -1.02 16.20 -3.58
N SER A 28 -0.64 15.04 -4.09
CA SER A 28 0.64 14.78 -4.75
C SER A 28 1.84 15.21 -3.90
N PRO A 29 2.02 14.60 -2.72
CA PRO A 29 3.12 14.96 -1.84
C PRO A 29 4.48 14.57 -2.42
N ARG A 30 5.52 15.25 -2.03
CA ARG A 30 6.88 14.90 -2.46
C ARG A 30 7.38 13.66 -1.72
N PHE A 31 6.95 13.47 -0.48
CA PHE A 31 7.33 12.34 0.36
C PHE A 31 6.11 11.88 1.13
N VAL A 32 6.17 10.64 1.60
CA VAL A 32 5.16 10.14 2.54
C VAL A 32 5.85 9.44 3.69
N HIS A 33 5.24 9.54 4.86
CA HIS A 33 5.58 8.70 5.99
C HIS A 33 4.57 7.56 6.06
N ILE A 34 5.04 6.39 6.45
CA ILE A 34 4.18 5.23 6.65
C ILE A 34 4.35 4.79 8.09
N PHE A 35 3.25 4.81 8.84
CA PHE A 35 3.23 4.43 10.24
C PHE A 35 2.32 3.23 10.44
N ILE A 36 2.71 2.33 11.34
CA ILE A 36 1.87 1.21 11.71
C ILE A 36 1.56 1.32 13.20
N ASN A 37 0.27 1.35 13.51
CA ASN A 37 -0.22 1.32 14.88
C ASN A 37 -0.69 -0.10 15.16
N GLU A 38 0.13 -0.88 15.87
CA GLU A 38 -0.18 -2.28 16.14
C GLU A 38 -1.42 -2.44 16.99
N LYS A 39 -1.59 -1.57 17.97
CA LYS A 39 -2.70 -1.67 18.90
C LYS A 39 -4.03 -1.49 18.19
N GLU A 40 -4.11 -0.49 17.34
CA GLU A 40 -5.34 -0.19 16.60
C GLU A 40 -5.41 -0.99 15.29
N ARG A 41 -4.32 -1.63 14.90
CA ARG A 41 -4.19 -2.37 13.65
C ARG A 41 -4.49 -1.48 12.45
N HIS A 42 -3.84 -0.32 12.46
CA HIS A 42 -3.96 0.66 11.38
C HIS A 42 -2.61 0.91 10.73
N LEU A 43 -2.62 1.17 9.44
CA LEU A 43 -1.49 1.71 8.72
C LEU A 43 -1.86 3.11 8.27
N LEU A 44 -0.97 4.06 8.50
CA LEU A 44 -1.22 5.45 8.15
C LEU A 44 -0.20 5.90 7.12
N ILE A 45 -0.69 6.54 6.06
CA ILE A 45 0.17 7.17 5.05
C ILE A 45 -0.04 8.66 5.17
N ARG A 46 0.99 9.38 5.58
CA ARG A 46 0.89 10.81 5.81
C ARG A 46 1.79 11.57 4.85
N ARG A 47 1.24 12.62 4.25
CA ARG A 47 2.02 13.44 3.34
C ARG A 47 3.12 14.18 4.10
N CYS A 48 4.24 14.39 3.42
CA CYS A 48 5.38 15.10 3.96
C CYS A 48 6.07 15.85 2.82
N GLU A 49 6.42 17.10 3.06
CA GLU A 49 7.10 17.90 2.04
C GLU A 49 8.59 18.00 2.29
N GLU A 50 9.03 17.59 3.47
CA GLU A 50 10.43 17.64 3.83
C GLU A 50 11.05 16.26 3.86
N ARG A 51 12.27 16.17 3.37
CA ARG A 51 12.98 14.92 3.37
C ARG A 51 13.54 14.64 4.77
N ASP A 52 13.27 13.43 5.28
CA ASP A 52 13.90 12.95 6.50
C ASP A 52 14.21 11.47 6.34
N ASN A 53 14.79 10.87 7.38
CA ASN A 53 15.28 9.48 7.31
C ASN A 53 14.19 8.46 7.10
N ASP A 54 12.96 8.77 7.51
CA ASP A 54 11.85 7.82 7.44
C ASP A 54 10.88 8.12 6.32
N ALA A 55 11.11 9.20 5.57
CA ALA A 55 10.22 9.58 4.48
C ALA A 55 10.54 8.79 3.21
N PHE A 56 9.50 8.30 2.57
CA PHE A 56 9.62 7.64 1.27
C PHE A 56 9.41 8.68 0.17
N PRO A 57 10.39 8.86 -0.72
CA PRO A 57 10.24 9.81 -1.82
C PRO A 57 9.29 9.25 -2.88
N ILE A 58 8.51 10.12 -3.50
CA ILE A 58 7.61 9.74 -4.57
C ILE A 58 8.22 10.18 -5.90
N ASP A 59 8.53 9.20 -6.74
CA ASP A 59 9.09 9.47 -8.06
C ASP A 59 7.94 9.61 -9.06
N TYR A 60 7.48 10.83 -9.27
CA TYR A 60 6.33 11.07 -10.14
C TYR A 60 6.63 10.80 -11.62
N ALA A 61 7.89 10.89 -12.03
CA ALA A 61 8.24 10.53 -13.41
C ALA A 61 7.99 9.04 -13.62
N ALA A 62 8.41 8.22 -12.68
CA ALA A 62 8.16 6.78 -12.76
C ALA A 62 6.67 6.46 -12.63
N VAL A 63 5.98 7.17 -11.74
CA VAL A 63 4.53 6.97 -11.57
C VAL A 63 3.79 7.25 -12.87
N GLU A 64 4.18 8.31 -13.58
CA GLU A 64 3.52 8.65 -14.82
C GLU A 64 3.74 7.60 -15.91
N ILE A 65 4.95 7.05 -15.97
CA ILE A 65 5.28 6.03 -16.97
C ILE A 65 4.61 4.70 -16.62
N ASP A 66 4.76 4.26 -15.37
CA ASP A 66 4.32 2.93 -14.94
C ASP A 66 2.87 2.89 -14.47
N LYS A 67 2.28 4.06 -14.20
CA LYS A 67 0.95 4.18 -13.61
C LYS A 67 0.88 3.52 -12.23
N LYS A 68 2.02 3.43 -11.56
CA LYS A 68 2.15 2.79 -10.26
C LYS A 68 3.21 3.51 -9.43
N CYS A 69 2.99 3.56 -8.12
CA CYS A 69 3.98 4.05 -7.18
C CYS A 69 4.48 2.87 -6.37
N ARG A 70 5.51 2.20 -6.85
CA ARG A 70 6.06 1.00 -6.24
C ARG A 70 7.42 1.29 -5.62
N PHE A 71 7.65 0.68 -4.48
CA PHE A 71 8.98 0.71 -3.88
C PHE A 71 9.18 -0.53 -3.01
N LYS A 72 10.44 -0.90 -2.84
CA LYS A 72 10.80 -2.02 -1.99
C LYS A 72 11.04 -1.52 -0.58
N ALA A 73 10.47 -2.22 0.39
CA ALA A 73 10.58 -1.82 1.79
C ALA A 73 10.56 -3.07 2.65
N LYS A 74 11.61 -3.90 2.52
CA LYS A 74 11.66 -5.20 3.18
C LYS A 74 11.39 -5.14 4.68
N PRO A 75 12.04 -4.27 5.47
CA PRO A 75 11.78 -4.24 6.90
C PRO A 75 10.33 -3.91 7.24
N LEU A 76 9.75 -2.96 6.50
CA LEU A 76 8.37 -2.55 6.72
C LEU A 76 7.40 -3.68 6.33
N VAL A 77 7.67 -4.36 5.22
CA VAL A 77 6.80 -5.45 4.76
C VAL A 77 6.85 -6.62 5.75
N ILE A 78 8.04 -6.96 6.25
CA ILE A 78 8.18 -8.02 7.24
C ILE A 78 7.43 -7.65 8.53
N TYR A 79 7.57 -6.42 8.98
CA TYR A 79 6.87 -5.96 10.17
C TYR A 79 5.36 -6.02 9.97
N LEU A 80 4.89 -5.60 8.81
CA LEU A 80 3.46 -5.63 8.46
C LEU A 80 2.93 -7.07 8.46
N ALA A 81 3.69 -8.01 7.89
CA ALA A 81 3.30 -9.41 7.90
C ALA A 81 3.14 -9.95 9.32
N ASN A 82 4.03 -9.55 10.22
CA ASN A 82 3.95 -9.97 11.61
C ASN A 82 2.73 -9.38 12.32
N VAL A 83 2.43 -8.11 12.06
CA VAL A 83 1.27 -7.45 12.67
C VAL A 83 -0.04 -8.10 12.19
N ILE A 84 -0.13 -8.38 10.90
CA ILE A 84 -1.32 -9.01 10.34
C ILE A 84 -1.42 -10.48 10.76
N GLY A 85 -0.29 -11.13 10.98
CA GLY A 85 -0.27 -12.54 11.34
C GLY A 85 -0.40 -13.45 10.14
N LEU A 86 0.22 -13.06 9.01
CA LEU A 86 0.14 -13.84 7.79
C LEU A 86 0.89 -15.16 7.93
N PRO A 87 0.20 -16.29 7.69
CA PRO A 87 0.86 -17.58 7.76
C PRO A 87 1.76 -17.84 6.55
N TYR A 88 1.47 -17.22 5.41
CA TYR A 88 2.22 -17.45 4.17
C TYR A 88 2.69 -16.10 3.60
N PRO A 89 3.99 -15.80 3.72
CA PRO A 89 4.49 -14.48 3.29
C PRO A 89 4.58 -14.29 1.77
N SER A 90 4.12 -15.26 0.97
CA SER A 90 4.14 -15.13 -0.48
C SER A 90 2.87 -14.51 -1.06
N GLN A 91 1.95 -14.13 -0.21
CA GLN A 91 0.67 -13.60 -0.67
C GLN A 91 0.75 -12.13 -1.01
N THR A 92 -0.21 -11.67 -1.82
CA THR A 92 -0.39 -10.26 -2.14
C THR A 92 -1.71 -9.81 -1.55
N LEU A 93 -1.67 -8.76 -0.74
CA LEU A 93 -2.86 -8.24 -0.10
C LEU A 93 -3.17 -6.83 -0.60
N ARG A 94 -4.44 -6.58 -0.79
CA ARG A 94 -4.96 -5.28 -1.17
C ARG A 94 -5.68 -4.66 0.02
N PHE A 95 -5.32 -3.42 0.34
CA PHE A 95 -5.93 -2.66 1.42
C PHE A 95 -6.56 -1.40 0.88
N CYS A 96 -7.75 -1.07 1.35
CA CYS A 96 -8.42 0.17 1.02
C CYS A 96 -8.22 1.16 2.15
N GLY A 97 -8.13 2.44 1.80
CA GLY A 97 -7.88 3.49 2.76
C GLY A 97 -8.88 4.62 2.66
N ASN A 98 -8.91 5.43 3.69
CA ASN A 98 -9.77 6.61 3.75
C ASN A 98 -8.96 7.83 4.14
N LEU A 99 -9.16 8.92 3.40
CA LEU A 99 -8.54 10.18 3.73
C LEU A 99 -9.18 10.73 5.02
N LEU A 100 -8.35 11.09 5.99
CA LEU A 100 -8.81 11.64 7.24
C LEU A 100 -9.17 13.12 7.08
N GLU A 101 -9.86 13.64 8.09
CA GLU A 101 -10.34 15.03 8.06
C GLU A 101 -9.22 16.06 7.96
N ASP A 102 -8.03 15.72 8.46
CA ASP A 102 -6.89 16.64 8.37
C ASP A 102 -6.43 16.86 6.92
N GLY A 103 -6.88 16.01 6.00
CA GLY A 103 -6.49 16.10 4.61
C GLY A 103 -5.06 15.67 4.30
N ASP A 104 -4.33 15.23 5.31
CA ASP A 104 -2.90 14.92 5.19
C ASP A 104 -2.57 13.45 5.39
N THR A 105 -3.56 12.66 5.82
CA THR A 105 -3.33 11.27 6.19
C THR A 105 -4.40 10.37 5.59
N VAL A 106 -3.96 9.26 5.02
CA VAL A 106 -4.85 8.17 4.60
C VAL A 106 -4.71 7.05 5.63
N LEU A 107 -5.84 6.62 6.19
CA LEU A 107 -5.87 5.56 7.19
C LEU A 107 -6.32 4.26 6.53
N ILE A 108 -5.57 3.21 6.78
CA ILE A 108 -5.85 1.87 6.28
C ILE A 108 -6.11 0.95 7.46
N ASP A 109 -7.26 0.28 7.45
CA ASP A 109 -7.59 -0.74 8.44
C ASP A 109 -6.94 -2.05 8.00
N LEU A 110 -6.00 -2.55 8.78
CA LEU A 110 -5.25 -3.76 8.42
C LEU A 110 -6.09 -5.02 8.47
N ASP A 111 -7.22 -4.97 9.17
CA ASP A 111 -8.13 -6.12 9.23
C ASP A 111 -9.08 -6.17 8.04
N ASP A 112 -9.16 -5.11 7.28
CA ASP A 112 -10.03 -5.03 6.10
C ASP A 112 -9.18 -5.12 4.84
N HIS A 113 -8.78 -6.32 4.49
CA HIS A 113 -7.94 -6.55 3.33
C HIS A 113 -8.48 -7.67 2.47
N GLN A 114 -8.02 -7.70 1.22
CA GLN A 114 -8.41 -8.73 0.25
C GLN A 114 -7.16 -9.44 -0.25
N PHE A 115 -7.26 -10.76 -0.32
CA PHE A 115 -6.24 -11.56 -0.99
C PHE A 115 -6.45 -11.43 -2.48
N LEU A 116 -5.38 -11.06 -3.19
CA LEU A 116 -5.47 -11.00 -4.63
C LEU A 116 -5.19 -12.38 -5.20
N PRO A 117 -5.98 -12.82 -6.18
CA PRO A 117 -5.70 -14.10 -6.84
C PRO A 117 -4.42 -14.01 -7.66
N TYR A 118 -3.82 -15.14 -7.90
CA TYR A 118 -2.68 -15.20 -8.82
C TYR A 118 -3.14 -14.80 -10.22
N PRO A 119 -2.38 -13.99 -10.91
CA PRO A 119 -2.82 -13.49 -12.22
C PRO A 119 -2.98 -14.57 -13.27
N ASP A 120 -2.34 -15.71 -13.13
CA ASP A 120 -2.37 -16.80 -14.10
C ASP A 120 -3.45 -17.81 -13.83
N ARG A 121 -4.30 -17.53 -13.03
CA ARG A 121 -5.36 -18.45 -12.73
C ARG A 121 -6.58 -18.20 -13.54
N SER A 122 -5.69 -18.17 -13.55
CA SER A 122 -6.61 -18.23 -13.99
C SER A 122 -7.28 -18.53 -14.16
N ILE A 123 -6.96 -18.18 -14.07
CA ILE A 123 -7.45 -18.53 -14.18
C ILE A 123 -7.95 -18.90 -14.25
N LEU A 124 -7.79 -18.59 -14.14
CA LEU A 124 -8.29 -19.14 -14.22
C LEU A 124 -8.80 -19.72 -14.46
N GLY A 125 -8.92 -19.64 -14.57
CA GLY A 125 -9.46 -20.24 -14.89
C GLY A 125 -9.66 -20.98 -14.81
N VAL A 126 -9.56 -20.80 -14.67
CA VAL A 126 -9.80 -21.59 -14.54
C VAL A 126 -10.17 -22.13 -14.10
N ARG A 127 -10.16 -21.85 -13.91
CA ARG A 127 -10.61 -22.32 -13.58
C ARG A 127 -11.00 -22.86 -13.34
N HIS A 128 -10.77 -22.56 -13.27
CA HIS A 128 -11.20 -23.02 -13.16
C HIS A 128 -11.37 -23.29 -13.19
N GLY A 129 -11.14 -22.85 -13.00
CA GLY A 129 -11.34 -23.02 -13.26
C GLY A 129 -11.55 -23.12 -13.32
#